data_c16c8501706c8c08f0e0b57152d18130
#
_entry.id   c16c8501706c8c08f0e0b57152d18130
#
_cell.length_a   1.000
_cell.length_b   1.000
_cell.length_c   1.000
_cell.angle_alpha   90.00
_cell.angle_beta   90.00
_cell.angle_gamma   90.00
#
_symmetry.space_group_name_H-M   'P 1'
#
loop_
_entity.id
_entity.type
_entity.pdbx_description
1 polymer ?
#
loop_
_entity_poly.entity_id
_entity_poly.type
_entity_poly.pdbx_seq_one_letter_code
_entity_poly.pdbx_strand_id
1 'polypeptide(L)'
;MLYIKNLVFNPISVNTYIIYNESKDCVIIDAGNCNLREDNLLFDFIEKHQLKPIMILSTHAHIDHILGNFSTAKKYDIPLAAHRDGNEYFKTAFAYASAFGINYDANNTVFPSIELFDNQIINIGDDELRVIHTPGHAKGSCCFYCEKQNFVITGDTLFCRGVGRTD
;
A
#
# COMPACT_ATOMS: atom_id res chain seq x y z
N MET A 1 -8.24 12.72 -14.23
CA MET A 1 -9.10 11.58 -13.74
C MET A 1 -8.21 10.45 -13.26
N LEU A 2 -8.56 9.80 -12.13
CA LEU A 2 -7.82 8.64 -11.61
C LEU A 2 -8.42 7.33 -12.15
N TYR A 3 -7.55 6.44 -12.52
CA TYR A 3 -7.84 5.05 -12.90
C TYR A 3 -7.34 4.12 -11.81
N ILE A 4 -8.01 3.00 -11.61
CA ILE A 4 -7.68 2.03 -10.57
C ILE A 4 -7.42 0.67 -11.23
N LYS A 5 -6.24 0.10 -10.97
CA LYS A 5 -5.93 -1.30 -11.24
C LYS A 5 -5.78 -2.02 -9.92
N ASN A 6 -6.54 -3.10 -9.74
CA ASN A 6 -6.37 -4.02 -8.61
C ASN A 6 -5.58 -5.26 -9.07
N LEU A 7 -4.62 -5.67 -8.24
CA LEU A 7 -3.90 -6.95 -8.30
C LEU A 7 -4.07 -7.64 -6.95
N VAL A 8 -4.20 -8.96 -6.96
CA VAL A 8 -4.31 -9.76 -5.71
C VAL A 8 -3.04 -10.55 -5.54
N PHE A 9 -2.37 -10.36 -4.41
CA PHE A 9 -1.07 -10.94 -4.12
C PHE A 9 -1.05 -11.72 -2.81
N ASN A 10 -0.01 -12.50 -2.65
CA ASN A 10 0.34 -13.36 -1.54
C ASN A 10 -0.74 -14.40 -1.13
N PRO A 11 -0.41 -15.37 -0.27
CA PRO A 11 -1.37 -16.41 0.14
C PRO A 11 -2.59 -15.90 0.93
N ILE A 12 -2.50 -14.68 1.47
CA ILE A 12 -3.58 -14.03 2.24
C ILE A 12 -4.55 -13.30 1.29
N SER A 13 -4.19 -13.17 -0.01
CA SER A 13 -5.01 -12.55 -1.06
C SER A 13 -5.23 -11.04 -0.84
N VAL A 14 -4.18 -10.34 -0.47
CA VAL A 14 -4.20 -8.88 -0.30
C VAL A 14 -4.43 -8.19 -1.64
N ASN A 15 -5.27 -7.17 -1.62
CA ASN A 15 -5.46 -6.27 -2.74
C ASN A 15 -4.35 -5.20 -2.76
N THR A 16 -3.54 -5.22 -3.80
CA THR A 16 -2.61 -4.14 -4.15
C THR A 16 -3.25 -3.27 -5.22
N TYR A 17 -3.31 -1.97 -5.00
CA TYR A 17 -3.90 -1.04 -5.96
C TYR A 17 -2.83 -0.18 -6.60
N ILE A 18 -2.92 -0.03 -7.94
CA ILE A 18 -2.19 0.99 -8.69
C ILE A 18 -3.21 2.06 -9.06
N ILE A 19 -3.08 3.26 -8.49
CA ILE A 19 -3.93 4.40 -8.81
C ILE A 19 -3.11 5.36 -9.64
N TYR A 20 -3.59 5.70 -10.84
CA TYR A 20 -2.84 6.49 -11.81
C TYR A 20 -3.74 7.47 -12.57
N ASN A 21 -3.16 8.55 -13.05
CA ASN A 21 -3.84 9.58 -13.81
C ASN A 21 -3.51 9.54 -15.31
N GLU A 22 -4.08 10.47 -16.07
CA GLU A 22 -3.84 10.61 -17.52
C GLU A 22 -2.39 10.99 -17.85
N SER A 23 -1.72 11.74 -16.95
CA SER A 23 -0.29 12.12 -17.08
C SER A 23 0.67 10.98 -16.75
N LYS A 24 0.14 9.79 -16.39
CA LYS A 24 0.86 8.56 -16.03
C LYS A 24 1.50 8.57 -14.64
N ASP A 25 1.34 9.62 -13.85
CA ASP A 25 1.76 9.58 -12.46
C ASP A 25 0.92 8.57 -11.70
N CYS A 26 1.54 7.75 -10.87
CA CYS A 26 0.82 6.73 -10.11
C CYS A 26 1.36 6.53 -8.69
N VAL A 27 0.48 6.06 -7.81
CA VAL A 27 0.82 5.55 -6.50
C VAL A 27 0.49 4.06 -6.43
N ILE A 28 1.26 3.32 -5.63
CA ILE A 28 1.00 1.90 -5.35
C ILE A 28 0.53 1.82 -3.91
N ILE A 29 -0.67 1.28 -3.68
CA ILE A 29 -1.23 1.14 -2.34
C ILE A 29 -1.15 -0.32 -1.93
N ASP A 30 -0.55 -0.58 -0.75
CA ASP A 30 -0.35 -1.89 -0.15
C ASP A 30 0.38 -2.86 -1.10
N ALA A 31 1.67 -2.65 -1.26
CA ALA A 31 2.51 -3.52 -2.09
C ALA A 31 2.66 -4.91 -1.43
N GLY A 32 1.68 -5.79 -1.67
CA GLY A 32 1.59 -7.13 -1.08
C GLY A 32 2.31 -8.24 -1.87
N ASN A 33 2.97 -7.90 -2.98
CA ASN A 33 3.74 -8.85 -3.79
C ASN A 33 4.86 -9.50 -2.97
N CYS A 34 4.90 -10.84 -2.92
CA CYS A 34 5.77 -11.58 -2.02
C CYS A 34 6.78 -12.50 -2.72
N ASN A 35 6.81 -12.50 -4.03
CA ASN A 35 7.70 -13.34 -4.83
C ASN A 35 7.91 -12.74 -6.23
N LEU A 36 8.92 -13.25 -6.94
CA LEU A 36 9.31 -12.75 -8.27
C LEU A 36 8.19 -12.77 -9.31
N ARG A 37 7.26 -13.77 -9.24
CA ARG A 37 6.13 -13.83 -10.16
C ARG A 37 5.17 -12.68 -9.92
N GLU A 38 4.90 -12.36 -8.68
CA GLU A 38 4.01 -11.26 -8.29
C GLU A 38 4.67 -9.90 -8.54
N ASP A 39 5.99 -9.78 -8.27
CA ASP A 39 6.78 -8.62 -8.66
C ASP A 39 6.63 -8.34 -10.16
N ASN A 40 6.82 -9.37 -11.00
CA ASN A 40 6.68 -9.22 -12.45
C ASN A 40 5.26 -8.80 -12.85
N LEU A 41 4.21 -9.35 -12.23
CA LEU A 41 2.83 -8.92 -12.53
C LEU A 41 2.58 -7.44 -12.25
N LEU A 42 3.12 -6.95 -11.13
CA LEU A 42 3.04 -5.53 -10.77
C LEU A 42 3.85 -4.66 -11.75
N PHE A 43 5.10 -5.03 -11.97
CA PHE A 43 6.04 -4.24 -12.77
C PHE A 43 5.67 -4.24 -14.26
N ASP A 44 5.27 -5.39 -14.82
CA ASP A 44 4.81 -5.49 -16.21
C ASP A 44 3.59 -4.60 -16.47
N PHE A 45 2.66 -4.53 -15.51
CA PHE A 45 1.52 -3.62 -15.65
C PHE A 45 1.99 -2.16 -15.70
N ILE A 46 2.86 -1.75 -14.80
CA ILE A 46 3.39 -0.39 -14.73
C ILE A 46 4.16 -0.04 -16.00
N GLU A 47 5.06 -0.91 -16.45
CA GLU A 47 5.86 -0.71 -17.66
C GLU A 47 5.01 -0.69 -18.93
N LYS A 48 4.08 -1.64 -19.10
CA LYS A 48 3.16 -1.72 -20.24
C LYS A 48 2.32 -0.46 -20.40
N HIS A 49 1.90 0.14 -19.30
CA HIS A 49 1.09 1.36 -19.31
C HIS A 49 1.93 2.64 -19.23
N GLN A 50 3.26 2.53 -19.19
CA GLN A 50 4.22 3.64 -19.09
C GLN A 50 3.94 4.53 -17.88
N LEU A 51 3.53 3.91 -16.76
CA LEU A 51 3.24 4.63 -15.53
C LEU A 51 4.53 5.08 -14.84
N LYS A 52 4.40 6.16 -14.08
CA LYS A 52 5.49 6.77 -13.30
C LYS A 52 5.16 6.66 -11.82
N PRO A 53 5.57 5.60 -11.12
CA PRO A 53 5.38 5.48 -9.69
C PRO A 53 6.07 6.64 -8.96
N ILE A 54 5.34 7.29 -8.05
CA ILE A 54 5.85 8.42 -7.27
C ILE A 54 6.03 8.07 -5.79
N MET A 55 5.25 7.12 -5.28
CA MET A 55 5.39 6.61 -3.91
C MET A 55 4.59 5.31 -3.72
N ILE A 56 4.93 4.60 -2.64
CA ILE A 56 4.09 3.54 -2.07
C ILE A 56 3.29 4.17 -0.93
N LEU A 57 1.99 3.91 -0.88
CA LEU A 57 1.10 4.25 0.23
C LEU A 57 0.74 2.99 0.98
N SER A 58 0.83 3.00 2.30
CA SER A 58 0.38 1.89 3.14
C SER A 58 -0.92 2.26 3.83
N THR A 59 -1.98 1.44 3.64
CA THR A 59 -3.21 1.60 4.44
C THR A 59 -2.93 1.26 5.89
N HIS A 60 -2.13 0.23 6.13
CA HIS A 60 -1.60 -0.17 7.43
C HIS A 60 -0.40 -1.10 7.25
N ALA A 61 0.28 -1.45 8.33
CA ALA A 61 1.56 -2.14 8.24
C ALA A 61 1.49 -3.61 8.69
N HIS A 62 0.36 -4.32 8.53
CA HIS A 62 0.36 -5.77 8.65
C HIS A 62 1.21 -6.39 7.56
N ILE A 63 1.84 -7.52 7.89
CA ILE A 63 2.91 -8.10 7.06
C ILE A 63 2.50 -8.35 5.62
N ASP A 64 1.29 -8.81 5.39
CA ASP A 64 0.75 -9.12 4.07
C ASP A 64 0.57 -7.88 3.17
N HIS A 65 0.39 -6.69 3.75
CA HIS A 65 0.29 -5.42 3.02
C HIS A 65 1.64 -4.78 2.68
N ILE A 66 2.74 -5.29 3.25
CA ILE A 66 4.07 -4.66 3.13
C ILE A 66 5.16 -5.57 2.54
N LEU A 67 4.82 -6.82 2.19
CA LEU A 67 5.79 -7.82 1.70
C LEU A 67 6.57 -7.35 0.48
N GLY A 68 5.95 -6.61 -0.42
CA GLY A 68 6.55 -6.11 -1.65
C GLY A 68 7.15 -4.70 -1.56
N ASN A 69 7.11 -4.06 -0.39
CA ASN A 69 7.62 -2.70 -0.24
C ASN A 69 9.08 -2.58 -0.69
N PHE A 70 9.93 -3.56 -0.34
CA PHE A 70 11.36 -3.52 -0.67
C PHE A 70 11.59 -3.66 -2.19
N SER A 71 11.03 -4.67 -2.83
CA SER A 71 11.22 -4.90 -4.26
C SER A 71 10.66 -3.72 -5.08
N THR A 72 9.50 -3.19 -4.67
CA THR A 72 8.83 -2.07 -5.33
C THR A 72 9.57 -0.75 -5.14
N ALA A 73 9.94 -0.40 -3.89
CA ALA A 73 10.69 0.81 -3.61
C ALA A 73 12.06 0.81 -4.30
N LYS A 74 12.76 -0.33 -4.29
CA LYS A 74 14.06 -0.48 -4.96
C LYS A 74 13.94 -0.40 -6.49
N LYS A 75 12.90 -1.00 -7.09
CA LYS A 75 12.70 -1.01 -8.55
C LYS A 75 12.49 0.39 -9.10
N TYR A 76 11.75 1.24 -8.39
CA TYR A 76 11.34 2.55 -8.89
C TYR A 76 12.01 3.74 -8.18
N ASP A 77 12.85 3.47 -7.17
CA ASP A 77 13.50 4.49 -6.34
C ASP A 77 12.48 5.47 -5.72
N ILE A 78 11.43 4.93 -5.11
CA ILE A 78 10.32 5.70 -4.56
C ILE A 78 10.17 5.53 -3.04
N PRO A 79 9.69 6.56 -2.33
CA PRO A 79 9.46 6.51 -0.89
C PRO A 79 8.23 5.68 -0.52
N LEU A 80 8.23 5.19 0.73
CA LEU A 80 7.08 4.63 1.41
C LEU A 80 6.45 5.69 2.33
N ALA A 81 5.13 5.84 2.24
CA ALA A 81 4.34 6.69 3.11
C ALA A 81 3.37 5.85 3.95
N ALA A 82 3.35 6.07 5.26
CA ALA A 82 2.45 5.40 6.20
C ALA A 82 2.18 6.28 7.43
N HIS A 83 1.10 5.99 8.16
CA HIS A 83 0.80 6.68 9.40
C HIS A 83 1.77 6.26 10.52
N ARG A 84 2.27 7.22 11.32
CA ARG A 84 3.27 7.00 12.38
C ARG A 84 2.88 5.94 13.40
N ASP A 85 1.58 5.84 13.72
CA ASP A 85 1.09 4.87 14.71
C ASP A 85 1.21 3.42 14.21
N GLY A 86 1.54 3.22 12.93
CA GLY A 86 1.90 1.93 12.32
C GLY A 86 3.37 1.53 12.46
N ASN A 87 4.25 2.40 12.96
CA ASN A 87 5.71 2.17 12.94
C ASN A 87 6.15 0.91 13.69
N GLU A 88 5.47 0.51 14.76
CA GLU A 88 5.80 -0.71 15.51
C GLU A 88 5.59 -1.98 14.67
N TYR A 89 4.61 -1.99 13.76
CA TYR A 89 4.38 -3.15 12.89
C TYR A 89 5.54 -3.34 11.90
N PHE A 90 6.12 -2.27 11.36
CA PHE A 90 7.32 -2.36 10.51
C PHE A 90 8.52 -2.94 11.28
N LYS A 91 8.71 -2.57 12.54
CA LYS A 91 9.79 -3.10 13.40
C LYS A 91 9.61 -4.59 13.71
N THR A 92 8.37 -5.04 13.82
CA THR A 92 8.03 -6.42 14.19
C THR A 92 7.68 -7.30 12.98
N ALA A 93 7.75 -6.77 11.77
CA ALA A 93 7.37 -7.44 10.52
C ALA A 93 8.00 -8.83 10.37
N PHE A 94 9.30 -8.96 10.67
CA PHE A 94 10.01 -10.25 10.59
C PHE A 94 9.42 -11.31 11.55
N ALA A 95 9.10 -10.92 12.77
CA ALA A 95 8.54 -11.84 13.77
C ALA A 95 7.14 -12.33 13.34
N TYR A 96 6.31 -11.40 12.82
CA TYR A 96 4.99 -11.75 12.30
C TYR A 96 5.09 -12.65 11.05
N ALA A 97 5.96 -12.32 10.09
CA ALA A 97 6.19 -13.16 8.92
C ALA A 97 6.54 -14.59 9.30
N SER A 98 7.48 -14.75 10.24
CA SER A 98 7.92 -16.06 10.74
C SER A 98 6.78 -16.84 11.39
N ALA A 99 5.91 -16.18 12.17
CA ALA A 99 4.74 -16.82 12.81
C ALA A 99 3.72 -17.35 11.80
N PHE A 100 3.62 -16.72 10.62
CA PHE A 100 2.74 -17.16 9.52
C PHE A 100 3.45 -18.05 8.50
N GLY A 101 4.72 -18.42 8.72
CA GLY A 101 5.51 -19.23 7.77
C GLY A 101 5.85 -18.50 6.47
N ILE A 102 5.81 -17.16 6.48
CA ILE A 102 6.16 -16.32 5.34
C ILE A 102 7.68 -16.10 5.37
N ASN A 103 8.33 -16.39 4.24
CA ASN A 103 9.75 -16.09 4.09
C ASN A 103 9.95 -14.58 3.89
N TYR A 104 10.46 -13.91 4.92
CA TYR A 104 10.69 -12.47 4.93
C TYR A 104 12.10 -12.18 5.47
N ASP A 105 12.89 -11.44 4.72
CA ASP A 105 14.21 -10.99 5.16
C ASP A 105 14.10 -9.66 5.91
N ALA A 106 14.46 -9.65 7.18
CA ALA A 106 14.43 -8.45 8.02
C ALA A 106 15.26 -7.28 7.43
N ASN A 107 16.33 -7.58 6.68
CA ASN A 107 17.13 -6.56 6.02
C ASN A 107 16.40 -5.85 4.87
N ASN A 108 15.30 -6.44 4.40
CA ASN A 108 14.44 -5.88 3.36
C ASN A 108 13.26 -5.08 3.94
N THR A 109 13.22 -4.82 5.25
CA THR A 109 12.19 -3.96 5.83
C THR A 109 12.40 -2.52 5.39
N VAL A 110 11.41 -1.98 4.67
CA VAL A 110 11.38 -0.56 4.30
C VAL A 110 10.59 0.19 5.36
N PHE A 111 11.24 1.15 6.00
CA PHE A 111 10.56 2.05 6.93
C PHE A 111 9.98 3.25 6.19
N PRO A 112 8.80 3.76 6.61
CA PRO A 112 8.23 4.95 6.00
C PRO A 112 9.18 6.14 6.12
N SER A 113 9.43 6.80 4.99
CA SER A 113 10.16 8.08 4.94
C SER A 113 9.22 9.28 4.83
N ILE A 114 7.93 9.04 4.58
CA ILE A 114 6.87 10.04 4.56
C ILE A 114 5.82 9.64 5.61
N GLU A 115 5.54 10.56 6.52
CA GLU A 115 4.51 10.38 7.54
C GLU A 115 3.16 10.85 7.01
N LEU A 116 2.13 10.02 7.16
CA LEU A 116 0.75 10.35 6.81
C LEU A 116 -0.02 10.87 8.02
N PHE A 117 -0.91 11.83 7.78
CA PHE A 117 -1.76 12.45 8.79
C PHE A 117 -3.23 12.45 8.32
N ASP A 118 -4.14 12.47 9.27
CA ASP A 118 -5.57 12.63 8.97
C ASP A 118 -5.83 13.92 8.18
N ASN A 119 -6.70 13.83 7.18
CA ASN A 119 -7.03 14.91 6.24
C ASN A 119 -5.89 15.41 5.35
N GLN A 120 -4.73 14.75 5.36
CA GLN A 120 -3.63 15.08 4.43
C GLN A 120 -4.06 14.81 2.97
N ILE A 121 -3.65 15.69 2.07
CA ILE A 121 -3.85 15.52 0.63
C ILE A 121 -2.58 14.92 0.01
N ILE A 122 -2.77 13.84 -0.74
CA ILE A 122 -1.74 13.19 -1.55
C ILE A 122 -2.01 13.53 -3.01
N ASN A 123 -1.12 14.28 -3.62
CA ASN A 123 -1.24 14.67 -5.02
C ASN A 123 -0.72 13.56 -5.95
N ILE A 124 -1.47 13.29 -7.00
CA ILE A 124 -1.10 12.41 -8.11
C ILE A 124 -1.24 13.25 -9.39
N GLY A 125 -0.19 14.05 -9.70
CA GLY A 125 -0.30 15.13 -10.68
C GLY A 125 -1.39 16.13 -10.29
N ASP A 126 -2.38 16.33 -11.17
CA ASP A 126 -3.51 17.25 -10.94
C ASP A 126 -4.70 16.58 -10.22
N ASP A 127 -4.59 15.31 -9.89
CA ASP A 127 -5.60 14.57 -9.11
C ASP A 127 -5.10 14.34 -7.67
N GLU A 128 -6.00 14.02 -6.76
CA GLU A 128 -5.68 13.92 -5.35
C GLU A 128 -6.43 12.79 -4.62
N LEU A 129 -5.81 12.30 -3.55
CA LEU A 129 -6.42 11.43 -2.56
C LEU A 129 -6.32 12.10 -1.19
N ARG A 130 -7.40 12.04 -0.40
CA ARG A 130 -7.40 12.46 0.99
C ARG A 130 -7.14 11.26 1.89
N VAL A 131 -6.22 11.40 2.83
CA VAL A 131 -5.97 10.44 3.90
C VAL A 131 -7.06 10.57 4.95
N ILE A 132 -7.68 9.47 5.35
CA ILE A 132 -8.61 9.39 6.48
C ILE A 132 -8.01 8.40 7.46
N HIS A 133 -7.62 8.86 8.65
CA HIS A 133 -7.10 7.98 9.70
C HIS A 133 -8.24 7.19 10.33
N THR A 134 -8.20 5.87 10.26
CA THR A 134 -9.26 4.94 10.66
C THR A 134 -8.73 3.87 11.60
N PRO A 135 -8.24 4.24 12.81
CA PRO A 135 -7.71 3.26 13.76
C PRO A 135 -8.82 2.31 14.22
N GLY A 136 -8.47 1.05 14.39
CA GLY A 136 -9.38 -0.02 14.82
C GLY A 136 -8.81 -1.39 14.49
N HIS A 137 -8.68 -1.72 13.21
CA HIS A 137 -8.00 -2.93 12.75
C HIS A 137 -6.49 -2.89 13.07
N ALA A 138 -5.85 -1.76 12.83
CA ALA A 138 -4.51 -1.46 13.29
C ALA A 138 -4.44 0.02 13.70
N LYS A 139 -3.54 0.38 14.63
CA LYS A 139 -3.42 1.75 15.14
C LYS A 139 -3.15 2.78 14.05
N GLY A 140 -2.34 2.42 13.07
CA GLY A 140 -1.97 3.29 11.94
C GLY A 140 -2.82 3.08 10.69
N SER A 141 -4.03 2.49 10.79
CA SER A 141 -4.90 2.28 9.64
C SER A 141 -5.35 3.60 9.02
N CYS A 142 -5.25 3.68 7.70
CA CYS A 142 -5.72 4.81 6.89
C CYS A 142 -6.57 4.32 5.72
N CYS A 143 -7.56 5.10 5.35
CA CYS A 143 -8.24 4.99 4.07
C CYS A 143 -7.79 6.12 3.15
N PHE A 144 -7.82 5.89 1.83
CA PHE A 144 -7.49 6.88 0.81
C PHE A 144 -8.73 7.21 0.00
N TYR A 145 -9.25 8.41 0.15
CA TYR A 145 -10.52 8.86 -0.45
C TYR A 145 -10.27 9.83 -1.60
N CYS A 146 -10.89 9.54 -2.74
CA CYS A 146 -10.98 10.45 -3.87
C CYS A 146 -12.36 11.11 -3.89
N GLU A 147 -12.43 12.37 -3.45
CA GLU A 147 -13.68 13.14 -3.40
C GLU A 147 -14.26 13.37 -4.80
N LYS A 148 -13.39 13.74 -5.77
CA LYS A 148 -13.79 14.05 -7.14
C LYS A 148 -14.48 12.89 -7.87
N GLN A 149 -14.12 11.65 -7.54
CA GLN A 149 -14.64 10.44 -8.20
C GLN A 149 -15.43 9.53 -7.25
N ASN A 150 -15.62 9.94 -6.00
CA ASN A 150 -16.41 9.23 -4.99
C ASN A 150 -16.01 7.76 -4.80
N PHE A 151 -14.71 7.48 -4.68
CA PHE A 151 -14.23 6.16 -4.28
C PHE A 151 -13.31 6.25 -3.06
N VAL A 152 -13.16 5.14 -2.35
CA VAL A 152 -12.26 5.02 -1.21
C VAL A 152 -11.55 3.67 -1.23
N ILE A 153 -10.25 3.67 -0.96
CA ILE A 153 -9.45 2.47 -0.71
C ILE A 153 -9.36 2.32 0.80
N THR A 154 -9.87 1.23 1.34
CA THR A 154 -10.11 1.07 2.77
C THR A 154 -9.12 0.17 3.48
N GLY A 155 -8.24 -0.53 2.73
CA GLY A 155 -7.45 -1.61 3.33
C GLY A 155 -8.36 -2.56 4.11
N ASP A 156 -7.93 -2.92 5.30
CA ASP A 156 -8.66 -3.84 6.19
C ASP A 156 -9.62 -3.13 7.16
N THR A 157 -9.87 -1.84 6.97
CA THR A 157 -10.90 -1.13 7.76
C THR A 157 -12.29 -1.61 7.38
N LEU A 158 -12.58 -1.79 6.08
CA LEU A 158 -13.90 -2.16 5.57
C LEU A 158 -13.78 -3.15 4.41
N PHE A 159 -14.56 -4.22 4.45
CA PHE A 159 -14.70 -5.22 3.39
C PHE A 159 -16.11 -5.19 2.79
N CYS A 160 -16.30 -5.84 1.64
CA CYS A 160 -17.59 -5.91 0.94
C CYS A 160 -18.76 -6.41 1.83
N ARG A 161 -18.49 -7.22 2.85
CA ARG A 161 -19.52 -7.80 3.74
C ARG A 161 -19.15 -7.79 5.21
N GLY A 162 -18.23 -6.92 5.62
CA GLY A 162 -17.78 -6.87 7.00
C GLY A 162 -16.77 -5.76 7.25
N VAL A 163 -16.24 -5.76 8.43
CA VAL A 163 -15.16 -4.88 8.88
C VAL A 163 -13.95 -5.74 9.25
N GLY A 164 -12.77 -5.15 9.23
CA GLY A 164 -11.57 -5.78 9.75
C GLY A 164 -11.73 -6.16 11.23
N ARG A 165 -11.02 -7.21 11.66
CA ARG A 165 -10.91 -7.50 13.10
C ARG A 165 -10.33 -6.28 13.81
N THR A 166 -10.65 -6.11 15.06
CA THR A 166 -10.01 -5.11 15.92
C THR A 166 -8.96 -5.80 16.80
N ASP A 167 -7.76 -5.26 16.83
CA ASP A 167 -6.65 -5.74 17.65
C ASP A 167 -6.68 -5.11 19.04
#